data_b1897bfd380db2cb1d73f1296e6583ee
#
_entry.id   b1897bfd380db2cb1d73f1296e6583ee
#
_cell.length_a   1.000
_cell.length_b   1.000
_cell.length_c   1.000
_cell.angle_alpha   90.00
_cell.angle_beta   90.00
_cell.angle_gamma   90.00
#
_symmetry.space_group_name_H-M   'P 1'
#
loop_
_entity.id
_entity.type
_entity.pdbx_description
1 polymer ?
#
loop_
_entity_poly.entity_id
_entity_poly.type
_entity_poly.pdbx_seq_one_letter_code
_entity_poly.pdbx_strand_id
1 'polypeptide(L)'
;GNNHSMKPLFLLSLLFLSLSLFSAEIIGKVIGVSDGDTITVSDNLDKGKFRIRLNKIDAPEKKQAFGNKAKQYLSSLIFGKQVSVRFKEIDRYGRVLGVIYCDGAEINLVMVQNGYAWHYSYYDKTPAYIQAEKQARADKKGLWADPNPINPYQFRKSQKKR
;
A
#
# COMPACT_ATOMS: atom_id res chain seq x y z
N GLY A 1 65.58 3.76 -36.60
CA GLY A 1 64.56 2.83 -36.18
C GLY A 1 63.73 3.40 -35.05
N ASN A 2 62.52 3.88 -35.34
CA ASN A 2 61.59 4.40 -34.32
C ASN A 2 60.64 3.28 -33.92
N ASN A 3 60.89 2.72 -32.73
CA ASN A 3 59.95 1.80 -32.05
C ASN A 3 58.87 2.62 -31.37
N HIS A 4 57.69 2.70 -31.96
CA HIS A 4 56.50 3.15 -31.29
C HIS A 4 55.87 1.97 -30.56
N SER A 5 56.14 1.94 -29.24
CA SER A 5 55.43 1.07 -28.29
C SER A 5 54.00 1.56 -28.13
N MET A 6 53.05 0.85 -28.73
CA MET A 6 51.62 1.04 -28.43
C MET A 6 51.33 0.40 -27.08
N LYS A 7 50.97 1.23 -26.11
CA LYS A 7 50.43 0.77 -24.82
C LYS A 7 48.99 0.30 -25.01
N PRO A 8 48.60 -0.86 -24.49
CA PRO A 8 47.21 -1.29 -24.56
C PRO A 8 46.36 -0.40 -23.64
N LEU A 9 45.35 0.22 -24.24
CA LEU A 9 44.31 0.93 -23.50
C LEU A 9 43.40 -0.11 -22.85
N PHE A 10 43.56 -0.30 -21.52
CA PHE A 10 42.62 -1.10 -20.74
C PHE A 10 41.30 -0.34 -20.65
N LEU A 11 40.35 -0.73 -21.49
CA LEU A 11 38.96 -0.30 -21.37
C LEU A 11 38.37 -0.99 -20.15
N LEU A 12 38.34 -0.28 -19.01
CA LEU A 12 37.64 -0.71 -17.80
C LEU A 12 36.15 -0.54 -18.06
N SER A 13 35.51 -1.60 -18.55
CA SER A 13 34.07 -1.63 -18.68
C SER A 13 33.48 -1.69 -17.26
N LEU A 14 33.01 -0.56 -16.76
CA LEU A 14 32.22 -0.48 -15.54
C LEU A 14 30.89 -1.18 -15.84
N LEU A 15 30.81 -2.45 -15.44
CA LEU A 15 29.57 -3.20 -15.40
C LEU A 15 28.69 -2.58 -14.31
N PHE A 16 27.83 -1.62 -14.68
CA PHE A 16 26.76 -1.17 -13.80
C PHE A 16 25.82 -2.34 -13.58
N LEU A 17 26.05 -3.07 -12.52
CA LEU A 17 25.11 -4.05 -11.99
C LEU A 17 23.92 -3.22 -11.46
N SER A 18 22.93 -2.97 -12.31
CA SER A 18 21.66 -2.41 -11.88
C SER A 18 21.03 -3.42 -10.92
N LEU A 19 21.19 -3.17 -9.62
CA LEU A 19 20.44 -3.86 -8.59
C LEU A 19 18.97 -3.44 -8.77
N SER A 20 18.25 -4.18 -9.60
CA SER A 20 16.81 -4.08 -9.64
C SER A 20 16.32 -4.47 -8.26
N LEU A 21 15.87 -3.50 -7.50
CA LEU A 21 15.12 -3.71 -6.26
C LEU A 21 13.80 -4.39 -6.65
N PHE A 22 13.85 -5.71 -6.83
CA PHE A 22 12.64 -6.50 -7.08
C PHE A 22 11.77 -6.44 -5.83
N SER A 23 10.64 -5.71 -5.93
CA SER A 23 9.56 -5.93 -5.01
C SER A 23 8.94 -7.29 -5.33
N ALA A 24 8.66 -8.09 -4.31
CA ALA A 24 7.92 -9.32 -4.47
C ALA A 24 6.46 -9.03 -4.87
N GLU A 25 5.83 -9.98 -5.56
CA GLU A 25 4.46 -9.84 -6.05
C GLU A 25 3.65 -11.10 -5.73
N ILE A 26 2.43 -10.90 -5.25
CA ILE A 26 1.41 -11.94 -5.11
C ILE A 26 0.28 -11.62 -6.08
N ILE A 27 -0.07 -12.57 -6.93
CA ILE A 27 -1.23 -12.47 -7.82
C ILE A 27 -2.26 -13.49 -7.34
N GLY A 28 -3.45 -13.02 -7.01
CA GLY A 28 -4.48 -13.90 -6.48
C GLY A 28 -5.84 -13.22 -6.33
N LYS A 29 -6.80 -14.03 -5.84
CA LYS A 29 -8.18 -13.60 -5.63
C LYS A 29 -8.37 -13.08 -4.21
N VAL A 30 -9.03 -11.95 -4.08
CA VAL A 30 -9.45 -11.42 -2.77
C VAL A 30 -10.61 -12.28 -2.23
N ILE A 31 -10.36 -12.97 -1.13
CA ILE A 31 -11.32 -13.88 -0.50
C ILE A 31 -11.87 -13.37 0.83
N GLY A 32 -11.36 -12.25 1.32
CA GLY A 32 -11.82 -11.62 2.55
C GLY A 32 -11.39 -10.17 2.66
N VAL A 33 -12.22 -9.36 3.30
CA VAL A 33 -11.93 -7.98 3.69
C VAL A 33 -12.23 -7.86 5.17
N SER A 34 -11.20 -7.62 5.99
CA SER A 34 -11.33 -7.55 7.45
C SER A 34 -11.79 -6.17 7.90
N ASP A 35 -11.23 -5.12 7.30
CA ASP A 35 -11.53 -3.71 7.52
C ASP A 35 -11.09 -2.89 6.29
N GLY A 36 -11.05 -1.56 6.42
CA GLY A 36 -10.72 -0.67 5.29
C GLY A 36 -9.28 -0.71 4.81
N ASP A 37 -8.39 -1.47 5.45
CA ASP A 37 -6.97 -1.57 5.07
C ASP A 37 -6.36 -2.95 5.26
N THR A 38 -7.18 -3.99 5.48
CA THR A 38 -6.70 -5.37 5.65
C THR A 38 -7.58 -6.34 4.87
N ILE A 39 -6.95 -7.13 4.01
CA ILE A 39 -7.61 -8.13 3.17
C ILE A 39 -6.91 -9.49 3.28
N THR A 40 -7.57 -10.51 2.76
CA THR A 40 -7.00 -11.84 2.56
C THR A 40 -7.03 -12.18 1.08
N VAL A 41 -5.89 -12.61 0.55
CA VAL A 41 -5.71 -13.02 -0.85
C VAL A 41 -5.34 -14.48 -0.91
N SER A 42 -6.01 -15.22 -1.78
CA SER A 42 -5.64 -16.60 -2.15
C SER A 42 -4.72 -16.54 -3.35
N ASP A 43 -3.48 -17.02 -3.20
CA ASP A 43 -2.47 -17.00 -4.26
C ASP A 43 -2.87 -17.96 -5.39
N ASN A 44 -2.78 -17.49 -6.64
CA ASN A 44 -3.05 -18.32 -7.83
C ASN A 44 -2.05 -19.47 -8.01
N LEU A 45 -0.86 -19.38 -7.44
CA LEU A 45 0.16 -20.42 -7.48
C LEU A 45 -0.03 -21.50 -6.40
N ASP A 46 -1.19 -21.51 -5.74
CA ASP A 46 -1.57 -22.43 -4.66
C ASP A 46 -0.60 -22.44 -3.47
N LYS A 47 0.01 -21.28 -3.22
CA LYS A 47 0.92 -21.08 -2.07
C LYS A 47 0.18 -20.68 -0.79
N GLY A 48 -1.15 -20.82 -0.79
CA GLY A 48 -1.97 -20.56 0.38
C GLY A 48 -2.63 -19.19 0.39
N LYS A 49 -2.99 -18.76 1.60
CA LYS A 49 -3.69 -17.51 1.86
C LYS A 49 -2.75 -16.52 2.53
N PHE A 50 -2.77 -15.28 2.06
CA PHE A 50 -1.97 -14.21 2.62
C PHE A 50 -2.86 -13.11 3.18
N ARG A 51 -2.58 -12.69 4.40
CA ARG A 51 -3.15 -11.46 4.94
C ARG A 51 -2.32 -10.28 4.47
N ILE A 52 -2.99 -9.31 3.89
CA ILE A 52 -2.38 -8.11 3.33
C ILE A 52 -2.84 -6.91 4.14
N ARG A 53 -1.89 -6.18 4.71
CA ARG A 53 -2.10 -4.83 5.24
C ARG A 53 -1.78 -3.84 4.13
N LEU A 54 -2.78 -3.05 3.71
CA LEU A 54 -2.57 -2.04 2.69
C LEU A 54 -1.56 -1.01 3.20
N ASN A 55 -0.42 -0.92 2.50
CA ASN A 55 0.65 0.00 2.85
C ASN A 55 0.28 1.45 2.57
N LYS A 56 0.96 2.40 3.21
CA LYS A 56 0.83 3.85 3.03
C LYS A 56 -0.47 4.48 3.54
N ILE A 57 -1.45 3.69 3.92
CA ILE A 57 -2.76 4.18 4.39
C ILE A 57 -3.09 3.65 5.78
N ASP A 58 -4.00 4.34 6.45
CA ASP A 58 -4.55 3.92 7.74
C ASP A 58 -6.06 4.20 7.74
N ALA A 59 -6.85 3.13 7.64
CA ALA A 59 -8.30 3.22 7.59
C ALA A 59 -8.88 3.27 9.01
N PRO A 60 -10.07 3.88 9.19
CA PRO A 60 -10.79 3.81 10.46
C PRO A 60 -10.96 2.37 10.93
N GLU A 61 -10.70 2.14 12.21
CA GLU A 61 -10.82 0.84 12.85
C GLU A 61 -12.28 0.34 12.81
N LYS A 62 -12.48 -0.97 12.83
CA LYS A 62 -13.82 -1.59 12.75
C LYS A 62 -14.80 -1.01 13.75
N LYS A 63 -14.34 -0.71 14.97
CA LYS A 63 -15.17 -0.14 16.06
C LYS A 63 -15.20 1.38 16.06
N GLN A 64 -14.47 2.02 15.20
CA GLN A 64 -14.40 3.47 15.04
C GLN A 64 -15.51 3.96 14.13
N ALA A 65 -15.94 5.21 14.31
CA ALA A 65 -16.81 5.88 13.35
C ALA A 65 -16.21 5.78 11.94
N PHE A 66 -17.05 5.52 10.95
CA PHE A 66 -16.67 5.29 9.55
C PHE A 66 -15.94 3.97 9.24
N GLY A 67 -15.61 3.16 10.26
CA GLY A 67 -14.89 1.88 10.06
C GLY A 67 -15.63 0.89 9.15
N ASN A 68 -16.93 0.70 9.38
CA ASN A 68 -17.75 -0.18 8.54
C ASN A 68 -17.89 0.34 7.10
N LYS A 69 -18.04 1.64 6.91
CA LYS A 69 -18.10 2.27 5.58
C LYS A 69 -16.80 2.08 4.81
N ALA A 70 -15.66 2.25 5.46
CA ALA A 70 -14.35 2.01 4.85
C ALA A 70 -14.20 0.54 4.43
N LYS A 71 -14.58 -0.39 5.29
CA LYS A 71 -14.58 -1.83 4.97
C LYS A 71 -15.47 -2.14 3.77
N GLN A 72 -16.71 -1.66 3.76
CA GLN A 72 -17.67 -1.89 2.69
C GLN A 72 -17.19 -1.31 1.36
N TYR A 73 -16.59 -0.12 1.39
CA TYR A 73 -16.05 0.51 0.20
C TYR A 73 -14.90 -0.30 -0.39
N LEU A 74 -13.92 -0.70 0.42
CA LEU A 74 -12.84 -1.56 -0.03
C LEU A 74 -13.38 -2.88 -0.60
N SER A 75 -14.32 -3.50 0.08
CA SER A 75 -14.98 -4.72 -0.39
C SER A 75 -15.65 -4.53 -1.76
N SER A 76 -16.35 -3.41 -1.95
CA SER A 76 -17.00 -3.10 -3.23
C SER A 76 -16.02 -2.95 -4.39
N LEU A 77 -14.79 -2.52 -4.10
CA LEU A 77 -13.74 -2.34 -5.11
C LEU A 77 -13.09 -3.66 -5.54
N ILE A 78 -12.84 -4.57 -4.61
CA ILE A 78 -11.92 -5.69 -4.86
C ILE A 78 -12.40 -7.07 -4.39
N PHE A 79 -13.46 -7.19 -3.59
CA PHE A 79 -13.88 -8.51 -3.11
C PHE A 79 -14.22 -9.45 -4.27
N GLY A 80 -13.64 -10.65 -4.22
CA GLY A 80 -13.84 -11.68 -5.25
C GLY A 80 -13.08 -11.44 -6.55
N LYS A 81 -12.33 -10.34 -6.67
CA LYS A 81 -11.56 -10.00 -7.87
C LYS A 81 -10.12 -10.49 -7.78
N GLN A 82 -9.50 -10.63 -8.96
CA GLN A 82 -8.07 -10.83 -9.09
C GLN A 82 -7.34 -9.52 -8.83
N VAL A 83 -6.29 -9.58 -8.01
CA VAL A 83 -5.43 -8.45 -7.69
C VAL A 83 -3.96 -8.82 -7.82
N SER A 84 -3.13 -7.81 -8.02
CA SER A 84 -1.70 -7.88 -7.86
C SER A 84 -1.32 -7.14 -6.59
N VAL A 85 -0.54 -7.78 -5.73
CA VAL A 85 -0.04 -7.19 -4.48
C VAL A 85 1.48 -7.07 -4.60
N ARG A 86 1.98 -5.84 -4.63
CA ARG A 86 3.42 -5.56 -4.63
C ARG A 86 3.89 -5.21 -3.23
N PHE A 87 4.95 -5.84 -2.76
CA PHE A 87 5.43 -5.66 -1.40
C PHE A 87 6.94 -5.85 -1.28
N LYS A 88 7.52 -5.29 -0.22
CA LYS A 88 8.93 -5.47 0.17
C LYS A 88 9.07 -6.03 1.58
N GLU A 89 8.04 -5.90 2.41
CA GLU A 89 8.07 -6.17 3.84
C GLU A 89 6.89 -7.01 4.28
N ILE A 90 7.13 -7.81 5.32
CA ILE A 90 6.12 -8.52 6.10
C ILE A 90 6.22 -7.97 7.52
N ASP A 91 5.09 -7.60 8.11
CA ASP A 91 5.10 -7.06 9.46
C ASP A 91 5.27 -8.14 10.53
N ARG A 92 5.45 -7.71 11.79
CA ARG A 92 5.62 -8.61 12.93
C ARG A 92 4.42 -9.54 13.21
N TYR A 93 3.26 -9.24 12.60
CA TYR A 93 2.05 -10.05 12.71
C TYR A 93 1.87 -11.02 11.54
N GLY A 94 2.86 -11.13 10.65
CA GLY A 94 2.82 -11.97 9.47
C GLY A 94 1.97 -11.43 8.33
N ARG A 95 1.57 -10.15 8.36
CA ARG A 95 0.85 -9.51 7.27
C ARG A 95 1.83 -8.94 6.26
N VAL A 96 1.54 -9.16 4.99
CA VAL A 96 2.25 -8.53 3.88
C VAL A 96 1.89 -7.04 3.83
N LEU A 97 2.88 -6.15 3.89
CA LEU A 97 2.66 -4.72 3.69
C LEU A 97 2.67 -4.43 2.19
N GLY A 98 1.48 -4.34 1.60
CA GLY A 98 1.34 -4.35 0.15
C GLY A 98 0.62 -3.16 -0.44
N VAL A 99 0.97 -2.85 -1.68
CA VAL A 99 0.22 -1.96 -2.56
C VAL A 99 -0.56 -2.81 -3.54
N ILE A 100 -1.87 -2.64 -3.58
CA ILE A 100 -2.79 -3.47 -4.33
C ILE A 100 -3.18 -2.79 -5.62
N TYR A 101 -3.05 -3.54 -6.72
CA TYR A 101 -3.50 -3.13 -8.05
C TYR A 101 -4.64 -4.03 -8.50
N CYS A 102 -5.72 -3.42 -8.94
CA CYS A 102 -6.89 -4.10 -9.48
C CYS A 102 -7.40 -3.34 -10.70
N ASP A 103 -7.53 -4.00 -11.83
CA ASP A 103 -7.98 -3.40 -13.10
C ASP A 103 -7.21 -2.10 -13.45
N GLY A 104 -5.91 -2.08 -13.21
CA GLY A 104 -5.03 -0.95 -13.47
C GLY A 104 -5.07 0.18 -12.43
N ALA A 105 -5.91 0.09 -11.41
CA ALA A 105 -6.00 1.09 -10.33
C ALA A 105 -5.17 0.70 -9.12
N GLU A 106 -4.46 1.67 -8.53
CA GLU A 106 -3.81 1.54 -7.24
C GLU A 106 -4.84 1.73 -6.13
N ILE A 107 -5.31 0.63 -5.56
CA ILE A 107 -6.43 0.61 -4.62
C ILE A 107 -6.14 1.37 -3.33
N ASN A 108 -4.90 1.25 -2.80
CA ASN A 108 -4.47 2.02 -1.63
C ASN A 108 -4.69 3.52 -1.84
N LEU A 109 -4.30 4.03 -3.00
CA LEU A 109 -4.48 5.44 -3.35
C LEU A 109 -5.96 5.81 -3.50
N VAL A 110 -6.75 4.95 -4.15
CA VAL A 110 -8.20 5.15 -4.32
C VAL A 110 -8.91 5.31 -2.97
N MET A 111 -8.51 4.54 -1.96
CA MET A 111 -9.06 4.65 -0.60
C MET A 111 -8.85 6.06 -0.02
N VAL A 112 -7.67 6.63 -0.20
CA VAL A 112 -7.35 7.99 0.26
C VAL A 112 -8.07 9.06 -0.58
N GLN A 113 -8.06 8.91 -1.90
CA GLN A 113 -8.70 9.85 -2.84
C GLN A 113 -10.19 10.04 -2.55
N ASN A 114 -10.86 8.99 -2.11
CA ASN A 114 -12.31 9.02 -1.86
C ASN A 114 -12.68 9.21 -0.38
N GLY A 115 -11.71 9.46 0.48
CA GLY A 115 -11.94 9.76 1.89
C GLY A 115 -12.34 8.55 2.74
N TYR A 116 -11.86 7.34 2.40
CA TYR A 116 -12.11 6.12 3.18
C TYR A 116 -10.92 5.65 3.99
N ALA A 117 -9.79 6.30 3.84
CA ALA A 117 -8.60 6.09 4.66
C ALA A 117 -7.79 7.38 4.78
N TRP A 118 -7.05 7.48 5.88
CA TRP A 118 -6.01 8.49 6.06
C TRP A 118 -4.77 8.06 5.28
N HIS A 119 -4.00 9.01 4.76
CA HIS A 119 -2.62 8.77 4.39
C HIS A 119 -1.81 8.54 5.67
N TYR A 120 -1.05 7.44 5.74
CA TYR A 120 -0.23 7.14 6.92
C TYR A 120 1.09 7.92 6.87
N SER A 121 0.97 9.24 7.01
CA SER A 121 2.06 10.21 6.82
C SER A 121 3.25 10.03 7.76
N TYR A 122 3.05 9.32 8.88
CA TYR A 122 4.15 9.01 9.79
C TYR A 122 5.20 8.10 9.13
N TYR A 123 4.75 7.13 8.33
CA TYR A 123 5.61 6.14 7.70
C TYR A 123 5.84 6.35 6.20
N ASP A 124 5.00 7.13 5.54
CA ASP A 124 5.04 7.31 4.10
C ASP A 124 5.00 8.79 3.70
N LYS A 125 5.84 9.15 2.74
CA LYS A 125 5.96 10.52 2.21
C LYS A 125 5.69 10.59 0.71
N THR A 126 5.03 9.59 0.14
CA THR A 126 4.70 9.55 -1.29
C THR A 126 3.82 10.75 -1.67
N PRO A 127 4.26 11.63 -2.59
CA PRO A 127 3.56 12.88 -2.91
C PRO A 127 2.11 12.68 -3.37
N ALA A 128 1.84 11.62 -4.15
CA ALA A 128 0.49 11.32 -4.62
C ALA A 128 -0.51 11.09 -3.47
N TYR A 129 -0.08 10.44 -2.39
CA TYR A 129 -0.92 10.20 -1.20
C TYR A 129 -1.14 11.46 -0.37
N ILE A 130 -0.09 12.29 -0.23
CA ILE A 130 -0.19 13.59 0.43
C ILE A 130 -1.21 14.46 -0.29
N GLN A 131 -1.12 14.53 -1.61
CA GLN A 131 -2.03 15.33 -2.44
C GLN A 131 -3.46 14.78 -2.43
N ALA A 132 -3.62 13.46 -2.48
CA ALA A 132 -4.92 12.80 -2.44
C ALA A 132 -5.67 13.09 -1.13
N GLU A 133 -5.01 12.99 0.02
CA GLU A 133 -5.63 13.32 1.31
C GLU A 133 -6.00 14.80 1.39
N LYS A 134 -5.10 15.70 0.97
CA LYS A 134 -5.36 17.13 0.94
C LYS A 134 -6.62 17.46 0.13
N GLN A 135 -6.75 16.85 -1.05
CA GLN A 135 -7.91 17.07 -1.92
C GLN A 135 -9.20 16.48 -1.33
N ALA A 136 -9.14 15.26 -0.79
CA ALA A 136 -10.28 14.61 -0.14
C ALA A 136 -10.80 15.42 1.06
N ARG A 137 -9.90 16.00 1.85
CA ARG A 137 -10.26 16.91 2.96
C ARG A 137 -10.94 18.18 2.47
N ALA A 138 -10.38 18.82 1.44
CA ALA A 138 -10.93 20.04 0.85
C ALA A 138 -12.35 19.82 0.32
N ASP A 139 -12.59 18.67 -0.32
CA ASP A 139 -13.88 18.26 -0.90
C ASP A 139 -14.82 17.62 0.13
N LYS A 140 -14.41 17.49 1.38
CA LYS A 140 -15.17 16.83 2.46
C LYS A 140 -15.69 15.44 2.08
N LYS A 141 -14.87 14.67 1.37
CA LYS A 141 -15.20 13.31 0.94
C LYS A 141 -15.15 12.32 2.09
N GLY A 142 -16.09 11.39 2.11
CA GLY A 142 -16.10 10.27 3.03
C GLY A 142 -15.97 10.70 4.49
N LEU A 143 -14.97 10.20 5.19
CA LEU A 143 -14.70 10.51 6.60
C LEU A 143 -14.45 12.00 6.87
N TRP A 144 -14.02 12.76 5.85
CA TRP A 144 -13.76 14.21 5.95
C TRP A 144 -15.02 15.08 5.96
N ALA A 145 -16.20 14.50 5.75
CA ALA A 145 -17.47 15.16 6.00
C ALA A 145 -17.75 15.35 7.49
N ASP A 146 -17.12 14.53 8.35
CA ASP A 146 -17.12 14.72 9.80
C ASP A 146 -16.26 15.95 10.15
N PRO A 147 -16.76 16.94 10.90
CA PRO A 147 -15.98 18.09 11.34
C PRO A 147 -14.84 17.74 12.30
N ASN A 148 -14.91 16.58 12.97
CA ASN A 148 -13.92 16.12 13.95
C ASN A 148 -13.51 14.66 13.71
N PRO A 149 -12.88 14.36 12.56
CA PRO A 149 -12.47 12.99 12.28
C PRO A 149 -11.35 12.55 13.23
N ILE A 150 -11.49 11.34 13.79
CA ILE A 150 -10.50 10.77 14.69
C ILE A 150 -9.50 9.95 13.90
N ASN A 151 -8.22 10.27 14.03
CA ASN A 151 -7.13 9.53 13.43
C ASN A 151 -7.10 8.08 13.95
N PRO A 152 -7.03 7.05 13.10
CA PRO A 152 -7.05 5.65 13.52
C PRO A 152 -5.94 5.29 14.51
N TYR A 153 -4.75 5.85 14.34
CA TYR A 153 -3.64 5.66 15.30
C TYR A 153 -4.00 6.19 16.70
N GLN A 154 -4.58 7.38 16.77
CA GLN A 154 -5.04 7.96 18.05
C GLN A 154 -6.16 7.13 18.67
N PHE A 155 -7.09 6.64 17.85
CA PHE A 155 -8.16 5.74 18.31
C PHE A 155 -7.58 4.48 18.94
N ARG A 156 -6.67 3.77 18.27
CA ARG A 156 -5.99 2.57 18.82
C ARG A 156 -5.28 2.87 20.13
N LYS A 157 -4.62 4.02 20.23
CA LYS A 157 -3.90 4.43 21.44
C LYS A 157 -4.85 4.68 22.62
N SER A 158 -6.02 5.25 22.37
CA SER A 158 -7.04 5.48 23.40
C SER A 158 -7.63 4.18 23.95
N GLN A 159 -7.76 3.14 23.11
CA GLN A 159 -8.30 1.83 23.52
C GLN A 159 -7.33 1.04 24.42
N LYS A 160 -6.02 1.25 24.28
CA LYS A 160 -5.00 0.57 25.11
C LYS A 160 -4.90 1.12 26.53
N LYS A 161 -5.46 2.30 26.79
CA LYS A 161 -5.44 2.94 28.12
C LYS A 161 -6.61 2.57 29.00
N ARG A 162 -7.54 1.79 28.50
CA ARG A 162 -8.68 1.22 29.23
C ARG A 162 -8.42 -0.24 29.58
#